data_2b5584a16bb0a86b7717a0fee33160f6
#
_entry.id   2b5584a16bb0a86b7717a0fee33160f6
#
_cell.length_a   1.000
_cell.length_b   1.000
_cell.length_c   1.000
_cell.angle_alpha   90.00
_cell.angle_beta   90.00
_cell.angle_gamma   90.00
#
_symmetry.space_group_name_H-M   'P 1'
#
loop_
_entity.id
_entity.type
_entity.pdbx_description
1 polymer ?
#
loop_
_entity_poly.entity_id
_entity_poly.type
_entity_poly.pdbx_seq_one_letter_code
_entity_poly.pdbx_strand_id
1 'polypeptide(L)'
;MLKTNFLDVELSNPLMNASGVHCMTIEELDELANSDAGAFVTKTATRDYREGNPEPRYYDTALGSINSMGLPNNGLDYYLDYVIKRQKEGAKLQFLSVTGMSYEENISLLKKIQESEYEGVTEFNLSCPNVPGKPQIAYDFELTEKLLSEVFTFFTKPIGVKLPPYFDIAHFDEMARILNKFPLTYVNSVN
;
A
#
# COMPACT_ATOMS: atom_id res chain seq x y z
N MET A 1 18.37 -7.73 -19.41
CA MET A 1 17.46 -7.13 -18.43
C MET A 1 16.07 -7.66 -18.73
N LEU A 2 15.32 -8.07 -17.71
CA LEU A 2 13.94 -8.57 -17.85
C LEU A 2 12.98 -7.37 -17.82
N LYS A 3 12.83 -6.66 -18.93
CA LYS A 3 11.84 -5.59 -19.05
C LYS A 3 10.44 -6.16 -18.92
N THR A 4 9.54 -5.41 -18.31
CA THR A 4 8.13 -5.73 -18.18
C THR A 4 7.28 -4.47 -18.30
N ASN A 5 5.97 -4.61 -18.48
CA ASN A 5 5.05 -3.47 -18.51
C ASN A 5 4.11 -3.55 -17.31
N PHE A 6 3.84 -2.40 -16.74
CA PHE A 6 2.78 -2.22 -15.75
C PHE A 6 1.93 -1.02 -16.17
N LEU A 7 0.64 -1.24 -16.42
CA LEU A 7 -0.18 -0.30 -17.18
C LEU A 7 0.51 0.03 -18.51
N ASP A 8 0.58 1.30 -18.86
CA ASP A 8 1.25 1.80 -20.07
C ASP A 8 2.72 2.18 -19.83
N VAL A 9 3.29 1.79 -18.69
CA VAL A 9 4.67 2.13 -18.31
C VAL A 9 5.59 0.92 -18.51
N GLU A 10 6.64 1.06 -19.34
CA GLU A 10 7.71 0.08 -19.43
C GLU A 10 8.61 0.18 -18.19
N LEU A 11 8.76 -0.91 -17.45
CA LEU A 11 9.66 -1.04 -16.33
C LEU A 11 10.97 -1.70 -16.77
N SER A 12 12.10 -1.23 -16.24
CA SER A 12 13.42 -1.82 -16.52
C SER A 12 13.54 -3.28 -16.08
N ASN A 13 12.77 -3.66 -15.05
CA ASN A 13 12.63 -5.02 -14.55
C ASN A 13 11.38 -5.13 -13.65
N PRO A 14 10.92 -6.35 -13.28
CA PRO A 14 9.71 -6.55 -12.48
C PRO A 14 9.92 -6.40 -10.97
N LEU A 15 11.13 -6.04 -10.50
CA LEU A 15 11.42 -5.98 -9.07
C LEU A 15 11.02 -4.63 -8.48
N MET A 16 10.44 -4.68 -7.29
CA MET A 16 10.17 -3.53 -6.43
C MET A 16 10.21 -3.95 -4.96
N ASN A 17 10.34 -2.98 -4.06
CA ASN A 17 10.19 -3.24 -2.62
C ASN A 17 8.72 -3.47 -2.25
N ALA A 18 8.49 -3.90 -1.00
CA ALA A 18 7.17 -3.91 -0.39
C ALA A 18 7.01 -2.70 0.57
N SER A 19 5.78 -2.30 0.87
CA SER A 19 5.45 -1.20 1.80
C SER A 19 5.72 -1.54 3.28
N GLY A 20 6.83 -2.21 3.55
CA GLY A 20 7.27 -2.72 4.84
C GLY A 20 8.34 -1.87 5.52
N VAL A 21 9.51 -2.48 5.73
CA VAL A 21 10.73 -1.82 6.23
C VAL A 21 11.52 -1.19 5.07
N HIS A 22 12.45 -0.27 5.40
CA HIS A 22 13.33 0.43 4.42
C HIS A 22 12.57 1.23 3.35
N CYS A 23 11.48 1.87 3.72
CA CYS A 23 10.72 2.79 2.86
C CYS A 23 9.95 3.85 3.67
N MET A 24 10.42 4.13 4.89
CA MET A 24 9.75 5.01 5.85
C MET A 24 10.26 6.45 5.77
N THR A 25 11.56 6.66 5.57
CA THR A 25 12.16 7.98 5.48
C THR A 25 12.43 8.40 4.04
N ILE A 26 12.66 9.71 3.81
CA ILE A 26 13.02 10.22 2.47
C ILE A 26 14.34 9.60 2.00
N GLU A 27 15.30 9.43 2.91
CA GLU A 27 16.61 8.84 2.60
C GLU A 27 16.44 7.40 2.09
N GLU A 28 15.65 6.58 2.77
CA GLU A 28 15.34 5.20 2.34
C GLU A 28 14.60 5.18 1.00
N LEU A 29 13.65 6.10 0.80
CA LEU A 29 12.91 6.21 -0.44
C LEU A 29 13.80 6.69 -1.60
N ASP A 30 14.77 7.58 -1.35
CA ASP A 30 15.74 8.02 -2.35
C ASP A 30 16.70 6.88 -2.74
N GLU A 31 17.10 6.03 -1.80
CA GLU A 31 17.86 4.81 -2.11
C GLU A 31 17.09 3.88 -3.05
N LEU A 32 15.80 3.65 -2.77
CA LEU A 32 14.92 2.85 -3.62
C LEU A 32 14.72 3.49 -5.00
N ALA A 33 14.46 4.79 -5.04
CA ALA A 33 14.26 5.53 -6.28
C ALA A 33 15.52 5.50 -7.17
N ASN A 34 16.72 5.48 -6.59
CA ASN A 34 17.99 5.45 -7.29
C ASN A 34 18.54 4.02 -7.52
N SER A 35 17.89 2.98 -6.99
CA SER A 35 18.27 1.58 -7.17
C SER A 35 17.98 1.07 -8.58
N ASP A 36 18.36 -0.17 -8.89
CA ASP A 36 18.01 -0.84 -10.15
C ASP A 36 16.56 -1.39 -10.19
N ALA A 37 15.77 -1.26 -9.11
CA ALA A 37 14.38 -1.68 -9.09
C ALA A 37 13.56 -0.99 -10.20
N GLY A 38 12.61 -1.69 -10.81
CA GLY A 38 11.76 -1.13 -11.87
C GLY A 38 10.74 -0.12 -11.38
N ALA A 39 10.30 -0.28 -10.13
CA ALA A 39 9.37 0.62 -9.44
C ALA A 39 9.69 0.62 -7.94
N PHE A 40 9.03 1.50 -7.17
CA PHE A 40 9.12 1.46 -5.71
C PHE A 40 7.79 1.84 -5.05
N VAL A 41 7.60 1.39 -3.80
CA VAL A 41 6.43 1.73 -2.98
C VAL A 41 6.85 2.40 -1.67
N THR A 42 6.09 3.40 -1.24
CA THR A 42 6.29 4.06 0.05
C THR A 42 5.87 3.17 1.21
N LYS A 43 6.27 3.52 2.42
CA LYS A 43 5.65 2.99 3.64
C LYS A 43 4.15 3.22 3.59
N THR A 44 3.36 2.23 4.06
CA THR A 44 1.92 2.44 4.22
C THR A 44 1.65 3.60 5.17
N ALA A 45 1.05 4.66 4.64
CA ALA A 45 0.71 5.86 5.37
C ALA A 45 -0.66 5.77 6.04
N THR A 46 -0.78 6.29 7.24
CA THR A 46 -2.03 6.73 7.86
C THR A 46 -2.23 8.23 7.66
N ARG A 47 -3.37 8.78 8.06
CA ARG A 47 -3.62 10.22 7.95
C ARG A 47 -2.52 11.02 8.63
N ASP A 48 -2.24 10.68 9.89
CA ASP A 48 -1.27 11.37 10.73
C ASP A 48 -0.05 10.47 11.00
N TYR A 49 1.04 11.07 11.49
CA TYR A 49 2.22 10.38 12.00
C TYR A 49 1.85 9.29 13.01
N ARG A 50 2.54 8.16 12.96
CA ARG A 50 2.43 7.07 13.93
C ARG A 50 3.82 6.57 14.33
N GLU A 51 4.04 6.52 15.65
CA GLU A 51 5.26 5.94 16.21
C GLU A 51 5.32 4.42 16.07
N GLY A 52 4.15 3.77 16.05
CA GLY A 52 4.03 2.32 16.08
C GLY A 52 3.94 1.76 17.49
N ASN A 53 4.16 0.46 17.62
CA ASN A 53 4.13 -0.23 18.92
C ASN A 53 5.43 0.04 19.72
N PRO A 54 5.40 -0.10 21.07
CA PRO A 54 6.60 -0.02 21.89
C PRO A 54 7.65 -1.09 21.52
N GLU A 55 8.91 -0.76 21.76
CA GLU A 55 10.01 -1.74 21.65
C GLU A 55 9.98 -2.77 22.82
N PRO A 56 10.43 -4.04 22.61
CA PRO A 56 10.94 -4.59 21.34
C PRO A 56 9.79 -4.99 20.41
N ARG A 57 9.86 -4.58 19.14
CA ARG A 57 8.83 -4.83 18.12
C ARG A 57 9.32 -5.56 16.88
N TYR A 58 10.59 -5.94 16.86
CA TYR A 58 11.21 -6.72 15.80
C TYR A 58 12.21 -7.70 16.40
N TYR A 59 12.23 -8.94 15.91
CA TYR A 59 13.17 -9.96 16.35
C TYR A 59 13.56 -10.89 15.19
N ASP A 60 14.87 -11.04 14.98
CA ASP A 60 15.42 -12.00 14.02
C ASP A 60 15.50 -13.40 14.62
N THR A 61 15.19 -14.39 13.81
CA THR A 61 15.35 -15.82 14.13
C THR A 61 16.25 -16.48 13.08
N ALA A 62 16.70 -17.69 13.33
CA ALA A 62 17.49 -18.46 12.37
C ALA A 62 16.73 -18.77 11.04
N LEU A 63 15.41 -18.70 11.05
CA LEU A 63 14.55 -19.04 9.90
C LEU A 63 13.80 -17.84 9.31
N GLY A 64 14.06 -16.64 9.80
CA GLY A 64 13.37 -15.42 9.35
C GLY A 64 13.22 -14.41 10.49
N SER A 65 12.21 -13.57 10.42
CA SER A 65 11.93 -12.58 11.44
C SER A 65 10.47 -12.58 11.88
N ILE A 66 10.23 -12.07 13.08
CA ILE A 66 8.88 -11.79 13.60
C ILE A 66 8.80 -10.33 14.01
N ASN A 67 7.69 -9.67 13.71
CA ASN A 67 7.51 -8.28 14.10
C ASN A 67 6.09 -7.97 14.58
N SER A 68 6.02 -6.89 15.36
CA SER A 68 4.78 -6.24 15.79
C SER A 68 4.98 -4.72 15.66
N MET A 69 5.27 -4.25 14.45
CA MET A 69 5.67 -2.86 14.23
C MET A 69 4.60 -1.84 14.63
N GLY A 70 3.30 -2.15 14.48
CA GLY A 70 2.22 -1.23 14.81
C GLY A 70 2.02 -0.11 13.79
N LEU A 71 2.47 -0.32 12.56
CA LEU A 71 2.33 0.61 11.44
C LEU A 71 3.01 1.98 11.68
N PRO A 72 4.32 2.03 12.06
CA PRO A 72 5.03 3.31 12.15
C PRO A 72 5.10 3.95 10.77
N ASN A 73 4.79 5.25 10.68
CA ASN A 73 4.86 6.00 9.43
C ASN A 73 4.80 7.51 9.68
N ASN A 74 5.19 8.30 8.70
CA ASN A 74 5.27 9.76 8.82
C ASN A 74 3.98 10.51 8.40
N GLY A 75 2.87 9.80 8.20
CA GLY A 75 1.61 10.39 7.76
C GLY A 75 1.51 10.57 6.25
N LEU A 76 0.27 10.72 5.75
CA LEU A 76 0.00 10.79 4.31
C LEU A 76 0.75 11.94 3.63
N ASP A 77 0.73 13.13 4.21
CA ASP A 77 1.30 14.33 3.56
C ASP A 77 2.79 14.17 3.27
N TYR A 78 3.53 13.59 4.20
CA TYR A 78 4.96 13.32 4.02
C TYR A 78 5.26 12.49 2.76
N TYR A 79 4.51 11.41 2.56
CA TYR A 79 4.72 10.53 1.40
C TYR A 79 4.10 11.09 0.12
N LEU A 80 2.94 11.72 0.21
CA LEU A 80 2.28 12.33 -0.92
C LEU A 80 3.12 13.47 -1.54
N ASP A 81 3.66 14.35 -0.71
CA ASP A 81 4.57 15.40 -1.15
C ASP A 81 5.82 14.82 -1.81
N TYR A 82 6.39 13.77 -1.22
CA TYR A 82 7.55 13.09 -1.78
C TYR A 82 7.26 12.51 -3.17
N VAL A 83 6.19 11.71 -3.32
CA VAL A 83 5.89 11.06 -4.61
C VAL A 83 5.50 12.07 -5.69
N ILE A 84 4.80 13.17 -5.34
CA ILE A 84 4.50 14.26 -6.28
C ILE A 84 5.79 14.95 -6.75
N LYS A 85 6.72 15.23 -5.83
CA LYS A 85 8.02 15.80 -6.17
C LYS A 85 8.79 14.88 -7.12
N ARG A 86 8.93 13.60 -6.77
CA ARG A 86 9.67 12.63 -7.57
C ARG A 86 9.03 12.38 -8.95
N GLN A 87 7.70 12.40 -9.03
CA GLN A 87 6.96 12.33 -10.29
C GLN A 87 7.32 13.51 -11.22
N LYS A 88 7.35 14.74 -10.70
CA LYS A 88 7.76 15.95 -11.47
C LYS A 88 9.21 15.90 -11.93
N GLU A 89 10.08 15.22 -11.20
CA GLU A 89 11.49 14.98 -11.57
C GLU A 89 11.67 13.86 -12.61
N GLY A 90 10.59 13.18 -13.01
CA GLY A 90 10.65 12.09 -13.98
C GLY A 90 11.21 10.78 -13.40
N ALA A 91 11.04 10.56 -12.11
CA ALA A 91 11.45 9.31 -11.46
C ALA A 91 10.66 8.10 -11.99
N LYS A 92 11.20 6.88 -11.73
CA LYS A 92 10.53 5.61 -12.06
C LYS A 92 9.13 5.53 -11.44
N LEU A 93 8.31 4.58 -11.91
CA LEU A 93 6.95 4.37 -11.40
C LEU A 93 6.92 4.25 -9.87
N GLN A 94 5.98 4.95 -9.26
CA GLN A 94 5.84 5.06 -7.83
C GLN A 94 4.48 4.53 -7.38
N PHE A 95 4.50 3.84 -6.24
CA PHE A 95 3.30 3.38 -5.55
C PHE A 95 3.22 4.10 -4.20
N LEU A 96 2.08 4.70 -3.92
CA LEU A 96 1.76 5.31 -2.63
C LEU A 96 0.87 4.36 -1.84
N SER A 97 1.43 3.74 -0.79
CA SER A 97 0.67 2.80 0.05
C SER A 97 -0.05 3.53 1.19
N VAL A 98 -1.35 3.24 1.39
CA VAL A 98 -2.18 3.90 2.40
C VAL A 98 -3.13 2.94 3.10
N THR A 99 -3.45 3.24 4.35
CA THR A 99 -4.54 2.61 5.12
C THR A 99 -5.07 3.57 6.19
N GLY A 100 -6.38 3.67 6.32
CA GLY A 100 -7.01 4.41 7.42
C GLY A 100 -7.21 3.53 8.66
N MET A 101 -7.39 4.18 9.81
CA MET A 101 -7.68 3.52 11.08
C MET A 101 -9.19 3.31 11.30
N SER A 102 -10.04 3.93 10.48
CA SER A 102 -11.48 3.73 10.42
C SER A 102 -11.97 3.72 8.97
N TYR A 103 -13.24 3.40 8.77
CA TYR A 103 -13.90 3.48 7.47
C TYR A 103 -13.78 4.90 6.87
N GLU A 104 -14.15 5.90 7.67
CA GLU A 104 -14.17 7.31 7.28
C GLU A 104 -12.77 7.83 6.97
N GLU A 105 -11.77 7.35 7.73
CA GLU A 105 -10.37 7.72 7.48
C GLU A 105 -9.88 7.16 6.16
N ASN A 106 -10.21 5.90 5.82
CA ASN A 106 -9.89 5.32 4.52
C ASN A 106 -10.46 6.16 3.36
N ILE A 107 -11.74 6.54 3.46
CA ILE A 107 -12.39 7.39 2.46
C ILE A 107 -11.72 8.76 2.37
N SER A 108 -11.42 9.38 3.51
CA SER A 108 -10.75 10.69 3.56
C SER A 108 -9.36 10.67 2.92
N LEU A 109 -8.54 9.64 3.21
CA LEU A 109 -7.21 9.46 2.61
C LEU A 109 -7.30 9.36 1.08
N LEU A 110 -8.18 8.50 0.59
CA LEU A 110 -8.33 8.29 -0.85
C LEU A 110 -8.90 9.52 -1.56
N LYS A 111 -9.83 10.28 -0.95
CA LYS A 111 -10.28 11.57 -1.49
C LYS A 111 -9.13 12.57 -1.62
N LYS A 112 -8.29 12.68 -0.59
CA LYS A 112 -7.12 13.57 -0.63
C LYS A 112 -6.13 13.19 -1.74
N ILE A 113 -5.89 11.90 -1.96
CA ILE A 113 -5.06 11.43 -3.07
C ILE A 113 -5.71 11.74 -4.42
N GLN A 114 -7.02 11.49 -4.55
CA GLN A 114 -7.77 11.81 -5.77
C GLN A 114 -7.67 13.29 -6.16
N GLU A 115 -7.75 14.19 -5.17
CA GLU A 115 -7.70 15.64 -5.36
C GLU A 115 -6.27 16.19 -5.56
N SER A 116 -5.24 15.38 -5.30
CA SER A 116 -3.83 15.77 -5.42
C SER A 116 -3.33 15.72 -6.86
N GLU A 117 -2.12 16.24 -7.09
CA GLU A 117 -1.41 16.17 -8.39
C GLU A 117 -0.70 14.80 -8.60
N TYR A 118 -0.84 13.86 -7.70
CA TYR A 118 -0.24 12.54 -7.82
C TYR A 118 -0.96 11.71 -8.89
N GLU A 119 -0.21 11.21 -9.87
CA GLU A 119 -0.71 10.40 -11.00
C GLU A 119 -0.14 8.97 -11.00
N GLY A 120 0.64 8.62 -9.98
CA GLY A 120 1.17 7.26 -9.81
C GLY A 120 0.11 6.27 -9.32
N VAL A 121 0.54 5.13 -8.85
CA VAL A 121 -0.35 4.04 -8.43
C VAL A 121 -0.59 4.09 -6.92
N THR A 122 -1.84 4.02 -6.50
CA THR A 122 -2.19 3.90 -5.07
C THR A 122 -2.27 2.44 -4.67
N GLU A 123 -1.57 2.05 -3.59
CA GLU A 123 -1.74 0.77 -2.91
C GLU A 123 -2.67 0.95 -1.71
N PHE A 124 -3.88 0.40 -1.78
CA PHE A 124 -4.79 0.40 -0.66
C PHE A 124 -4.54 -0.83 0.21
N ASN A 125 -3.88 -0.64 1.35
CA ASN A 125 -3.50 -1.72 2.25
C ASN A 125 -4.66 -2.14 3.16
N LEU A 126 -5.32 -3.24 2.82
CA LEU A 126 -6.44 -3.83 3.57
C LEU A 126 -5.98 -4.85 4.64
N SER A 127 -4.68 -5.07 4.78
CA SER A 127 -4.09 -6.20 5.49
C SER A 127 -3.22 -5.82 6.70
N CYS A 128 -3.38 -4.63 7.29
CA CYS A 128 -2.55 -4.22 8.42
C CYS A 128 -2.93 -4.97 9.73
N PRO A 129 -2.13 -5.97 10.20
CA PRO A 129 -2.50 -6.80 11.34
C PRO A 129 -2.03 -6.24 12.69
N ASN A 130 -1.01 -5.37 12.69
CA ASN A 130 -0.22 -5.05 13.87
C ASN A 130 -0.74 -3.81 14.63
N VAL A 131 -2.06 -3.61 14.63
CA VAL A 131 -2.73 -2.53 15.37
C VAL A 131 -3.70 -3.15 16.37
N PRO A 132 -3.41 -3.08 17.69
CA PRO A 132 -4.29 -3.64 18.71
C PRO A 132 -5.73 -3.12 18.60
N GLY A 133 -6.69 -4.04 18.71
CA GLY A 133 -8.12 -3.71 18.66
C GLY A 133 -8.67 -3.37 17.25
N LYS A 134 -7.84 -3.41 16.20
CA LYS A 134 -8.29 -3.19 14.83
C LYS A 134 -8.26 -4.51 14.04
N PRO A 135 -9.42 -5.05 13.62
CA PRO A 135 -9.44 -6.18 12.69
C PRO A 135 -8.92 -5.76 11.31
N GLN A 136 -8.33 -6.70 10.58
CA GLN A 136 -7.94 -6.47 9.19
C GLN A 136 -9.20 -6.37 8.33
N ILE A 137 -9.31 -5.29 7.54
CA ILE A 137 -10.49 -5.03 6.71
C ILE A 137 -10.73 -6.19 5.74
N ALA A 138 -9.69 -6.74 5.15
CA ALA A 138 -9.81 -7.81 4.16
C ALA A 138 -10.32 -9.16 4.72
N TYR A 139 -10.46 -9.32 6.02
CA TYR A 139 -11.14 -10.49 6.60
C TYR A 139 -12.65 -10.26 6.83
N ASP A 140 -13.12 -9.03 6.69
CA ASP A 140 -14.53 -8.67 6.63
C ASP A 140 -14.92 -8.42 5.17
N PHE A 141 -15.44 -9.45 4.53
CA PHE A 141 -15.79 -9.41 3.10
C PHE A 141 -16.87 -8.38 2.78
N GLU A 142 -17.91 -8.26 3.62
CA GLU A 142 -18.98 -7.28 3.43
C GLU A 142 -18.46 -5.86 3.59
N LEU A 143 -17.63 -5.61 4.61
CA LEU A 143 -16.99 -4.31 4.80
C LEU A 143 -16.04 -3.96 3.66
N THR A 144 -15.26 -4.93 3.17
CA THR A 144 -14.37 -4.74 2.02
C THR A 144 -15.15 -4.36 0.76
N GLU A 145 -16.21 -5.10 0.45
CA GLU A 145 -17.05 -4.80 -0.71
C GLU A 145 -17.71 -3.43 -0.60
N LYS A 146 -18.26 -3.10 0.57
CA LYS A 146 -18.86 -1.79 0.84
C LYS A 146 -17.86 -0.66 0.66
N LEU A 147 -16.65 -0.82 1.23
CA LEU A 147 -15.60 0.20 1.17
C LEU A 147 -15.13 0.43 -0.28
N LEU A 148 -14.86 -0.65 -1.03
CA LEU A 148 -14.48 -0.54 -2.44
C LEU A 148 -15.61 0.05 -3.29
N SER A 149 -16.86 -0.32 -3.03
CA SER A 149 -18.02 0.26 -3.72
C SER A 149 -18.08 1.78 -3.55
N GLU A 150 -17.83 2.31 -2.35
CA GLU A 150 -17.78 3.75 -2.13
C GLU A 150 -16.56 4.39 -2.78
N VAL A 151 -15.38 3.79 -2.63
CA VAL A 151 -14.13 4.29 -3.23
C VAL A 151 -14.29 4.49 -4.72
N PHE A 152 -14.82 3.52 -5.44
CA PHE A 152 -15.00 3.62 -6.90
C PHE A 152 -16.13 4.54 -7.37
N THR A 153 -16.85 5.19 -6.45
CA THR A 153 -17.75 6.30 -6.84
C THR A 153 -17.01 7.60 -7.13
N PHE A 154 -15.79 7.76 -6.58
CA PHE A 154 -15.03 9.02 -6.70
C PHE A 154 -13.58 8.83 -7.11
N PHE A 155 -12.96 7.68 -6.85
CA PHE A 155 -11.55 7.44 -7.13
C PHE A 155 -11.37 6.89 -8.54
N THR A 156 -10.66 7.63 -9.39
CA THR A 156 -10.47 7.32 -10.82
C THR A 156 -9.01 7.09 -11.21
N LYS A 157 -8.07 7.33 -10.29
CA LYS A 157 -6.63 7.10 -10.51
C LYS A 157 -6.29 5.61 -10.38
N PRO A 158 -5.12 5.16 -10.89
CA PRO A 158 -4.71 3.77 -10.72
C PRO A 158 -4.65 3.36 -9.25
N ILE A 159 -5.36 2.29 -8.88
CA ILE A 159 -5.42 1.77 -7.52
C ILE A 159 -5.41 0.24 -7.52
N GLY A 160 -4.61 -0.33 -6.64
CA GLY A 160 -4.64 -1.75 -6.31
C GLY A 160 -4.84 -1.98 -4.82
N VAL A 161 -5.02 -3.23 -4.43
CA VAL A 161 -5.20 -3.62 -3.02
C VAL A 161 -4.10 -4.55 -2.57
N LYS A 162 -3.68 -4.38 -1.31
CA LYS A 162 -2.79 -5.32 -0.63
C LYS A 162 -3.59 -6.15 0.37
N LEU A 163 -3.47 -7.48 0.26
CA LEU A 163 -4.27 -8.45 0.98
C LEU A 163 -3.45 -9.21 2.04
N PRO A 164 -4.09 -9.68 3.13
CA PRO A 164 -3.51 -10.63 4.05
C PRO A 164 -3.48 -12.04 3.46
N PRO A 165 -2.77 -13.00 4.08
CA PRO A 165 -2.92 -14.40 3.74
C PRO A 165 -4.31 -14.90 4.10
N TYR A 166 -4.90 -15.75 3.25
CA TYR A 166 -6.12 -16.49 3.54
C TYR A 166 -5.75 -17.97 3.78
N PHE A 167 -6.54 -18.65 4.60
CA PHE A 167 -6.21 -19.99 5.08
C PHE A 167 -6.78 -21.11 4.21
N ASP A 168 -7.79 -20.83 3.39
CA ASP A 168 -8.46 -21.82 2.55
C ASP A 168 -8.99 -21.22 1.25
N ILE A 169 -9.35 -22.13 0.32
CA ILE A 169 -9.84 -21.77 -1.02
C ILE A 169 -11.14 -20.96 -0.96
N ALA A 170 -12.04 -21.23 -0.03
CA ALA A 170 -13.33 -20.54 0.05
C ALA A 170 -13.15 -19.03 0.32
N HIS A 171 -12.19 -18.67 1.18
CA HIS A 171 -11.87 -17.27 1.44
C HIS A 171 -11.18 -16.60 0.24
N PHE A 172 -10.30 -17.32 -0.48
CA PHE A 172 -9.71 -16.81 -1.72
C PHE A 172 -10.77 -16.57 -2.79
N ASP A 173 -11.67 -17.52 -3.00
CA ASP A 173 -12.74 -17.42 -4.00
C ASP A 173 -13.69 -16.25 -3.67
N GLU A 174 -14.08 -16.09 -2.40
CA GLU A 174 -14.95 -15.00 -1.99
C GLU A 174 -14.28 -13.65 -2.17
N MET A 175 -13.01 -13.50 -1.78
CA MET A 175 -12.29 -12.25 -2.01
C MET A 175 -12.12 -11.98 -3.52
N ALA A 176 -11.76 -12.98 -4.30
CA ALA A 176 -11.64 -12.84 -5.75
C ALA A 176 -12.96 -12.41 -6.40
N ARG A 177 -14.10 -12.98 -5.92
CA ARG A 177 -15.44 -12.59 -6.37
C ARG A 177 -15.75 -11.10 -6.08
N ILE A 178 -15.32 -10.61 -4.92
CA ILE A 178 -15.48 -9.19 -4.55
C ILE A 178 -14.59 -8.30 -5.43
N LEU A 179 -13.30 -8.60 -5.49
CA LEU A 179 -12.34 -7.77 -6.21
C LEU A 179 -12.65 -7.66 -7.71
N ASN A 180 -13.14 -8.72 -8.32
CA ASN A 180 -13.53 -8.73 -9.74
C ASN A 180 -14.74 -7.82 -10.08
N LYS A 181 -15.42 -7.25 -9.09
CA LYS A 181 -16.48 -6.25 -9.31
C LYS A 181 -15.93 -4.85 -9.59
N PHE A 182 -14.63 -4.62 -9.32
CA PHE A 182 -14.02 -3.29 -9.35
C PHE A 182 -12.87 -3.22 -10.35
N PRO A 183 -12.63 -2.07 -10.99
CA PRO A 183 -11.55 -1.88 -11.94
C PRO A 183 -10.20 -1.66 -11.22
N LEU A 184 -9.82 -2.63 -10.38
CA LEU A 184 -8.53 -2.62 -9.70
C LEU A 184 -7.39 -2.81 -10.70
N THR A 185 -6.33 -2.04 -10.53
CA THR A 185 -5.13 -2.12 -11.37
C THR A 185 -4.30 -3.37 -11.08
N TYR A 186 -4.22 -3.77 -9.81
CA TYR A 186 -3.48 -4.95 -9.37
C TYR A 186 -3.94 -5.43 -7.99
N VAL A 187 -3.49 -6.62 -7.64
CA VAL A 187 -3.62 -7.20 -6.29
C VAL A 187 -2.22 -7.56 -5.80
N ASN A 188 -1.85 -7.07 -4.62
CA ASN A 188 -0.63 -7.44 -3.92
C ASN A 188 -0.96 -8.51 -2.86
N SER A 189 -0.34 -9.67 -2.95
CA SER A 189 -0.54 -10.82 -2.08
C SER A 189 0.84 -11.41 -1.73
N VAL A 190 1.27 -11.43 -0.50
CA VAL A 190 0.56 -11.16 0.75
C VAL A 190 1.35 -10.17 1.59
N ASN A 191 0.66 -9.61 2.61
CA ASN A 191 1.30 -8.69 3.55
C ASN A 191 2.35 -9.40 4.43
#